data_f7dbfb1a430c7f17fc3f7023ebc501dc
#
_entry.id   f7dbfb1a430c7f17fc3f7023ebc501dc
#
_cell.length_a   1.000
_cell.length_b   1.000
_cell.length_c   1.000
_cell.angle_alpha   90.00
_cell.angle_beta   90.00
_cell.angle_gamma   90.00
#
_symmetry.space_group_name_H-M   'P 1'
#
loop_
_entity.id
_entity.type
_entity.pdbx_description
1 polymer ?
#
loop_
_entity_poly.entity_id
_entity_poly.type
_entity_poly.pdbx_seq_one_letter_code
_entity_poly.pdbx_strand_id
1 'polypeptide(L)'
;MKFIMPVIFLMISIFLSMGKGSFFIAGYNTASADEKAKYDEKKLCRIVGLGFLIITCGLFSLMMLETYGLYLMIGLFIIGMAIILIGSQYASLEHNTKKVKSSMIISILLTIVIGGFVIVVMFIGDIHIQYHDNSIQLSGTLVSSSEISYADITEVEFRENIDIGHKKNGINNAVIEAG
;
A
#
# COMPACT_ATOMS: atom_id res chain seq x y z
N MET A 1 7.14 12.56 -13.01
CA MET A 1 5.91 12.45 -12.19
C MET A 1 6.00 11.44 -11.02
N LYS A 2 6.90 10.46 -11.03
CA LYS A 2 6.98 9.39 -10.01
C LYS A 2 7.17 9.89 -8.56
N PHE A 3 7.89 11.00 -8.34
CA PHE A 3 8.23 11.50 -6.99
C PHE A 3 7.17 12.40 -6.33
N ILE A 4 6.12 12.79 -7.04
CA ILE A 4 5.12 13.73 -6.51
C ILE A 4 4.45 13.18 -5.25
N MET A 5 3.98 11.92 -5.29
CA MET A 5 3.32 11.29 -4.14
C MET A 5 4.23 11.16 -2.91
N PRO A 6 5.45 10.60 -2.99
CA PRO A 6 6.35 10.56 -1.84
C PRO A 6 6.70 11.93 -1.28
N VAL A 7 6.84 12.96 -2.13
CA VAL A 7 7.11 14.33 -1.67
C VAL A 7 5.92 14.90 -0.90
N ILE A 8 4.69 14.69 -1.38
CA ILE A 8 3.48 15.10 -0.65
C ILE A 8 3.40 14.41 0.71
N PHE A 9 3.63 13.08 0.76
CA PHE A 9 3.65 12.33 2.00
C PHE A 9 4.75 12.82 2.95
N LEU A 10 5.92 13.16 2.43
CA LEU A 10 7.02 13.74 3.22
C LEU A 10 6.61 15.08 3.85
N MET A 11 5.99 15.96 3.08
CA MET A 11 5.52 17.26 3.58
C MET A 11 4.48 17.07 4.70
N ILE A 12 3.51 16.18 4.50
CA ILE A 12 2.50 15.87 5.51
C ILE A 12 3.16 15.28 6.76
N SER A 13 4.10 14.36 6.62
CA SER A 13 4.79 13.75 7.75
C SER A 13 5.59 14.75 8.57
N ILE A 14 6.29 15.67 7.92
CA ILE A 14 7.03 16.75 8.61
C ILE A 14 6.05 17.67 9.36
N PHE A 15 4.97 18.08 8.71
CA PHE A 15 3.97 18.96 9.32
C PHE A 15 3.31 18.33 10.55
N LEU A 16 2.97 17.05 10.48
CA LEU A 16 2.47 16.28 11.63
C LEU A 16 3.52 16.13 12.73
N SER A 17 4.78 15.88 12.37
CA SER A 17 5.88 15.74 13.34
C SER A 17 6.15 17.02 14.13
N MET A 18 5.80 18.17 13.57
CA MET A 18 5.83 19.45 14.30
C MET A 18 4.71 19.56 15.35
N GLY A 19 3.83 18.57 15.47
CA GLY A 19 2.67 18.58 16.36
C GLY A 19 1.50 19.43 15.84
N LYS A 20 1.44 19.59 14.52
CA LYS A 20 0.39 20.35 13.81
C LYS A 20 -0.29 19.45 12.79
N GLY A 21 -1.47 19.84 12.30
CA GLY A 21 -2.12 19.11 11.22
C GLY A 21 -3.00 17.96 11.69
N SER A 22 -3.57 18.05 12.88
CA SER A 22 -4.53 17.05 13.39
C SER A 22 -5.71 16.78 12.46
N PHE A 23 -6.01 17.71 11.57
CA PHE A 23 -7.05 17.56 10.55
C PHE A 23 -6.70 16.51 9.46
N PHE A 24 -5.42 16.14 9.30
CA PHE A 24 -5.03 15.02 8.43
C PHE A 24 -5.24 13.65 9.10
N ILE A 25 -5.47 13.61 10.42
CA ILE A 25 -5.63 12.35 11.13
C ILE A 25 -7.08 11.90 10.99
N ALA A 26 -7.30 10.88 10.16
CA ALA A 26 -8.62 10.28 9.98
C ALA A 26 -9.17 9.75 11.32
N GLY A 27 -10.45 9.94 11.57
CA GLY A 27 -11.07 9.59 12.85
C GLY A 27 -10.93 10.70 13.90
N TYR A 28 -9.76 11.29 14.09
CA TYR A 28 -9.62 12.45 14.98
C TYR A 28 -10.25 13.71 14.37
N ASN A 29 -10.09 13.92 13.08
CA ASN A 29 -10.69 15.08 12.39
C ASN A 29 -12.22 15.11 12.51
N THR A 30 -12.86 13.96 12.36
CA THR A 30 -14.34 13.80 12.41
C THR A 30 -14.89 13.57 13.81
N ALA A 31 -14.04 13.41 14.82
CA ALA A 31 -14.43 13.19 16.20
C ALA A 31 -15.13 14.43 16.80
N SER A 32 -16.04 14.20 17.74
CA SER A 32 -16.69 15.26 18.54
C SER A 32 -15.66 16.00 19.41
N ALA A 33 -16.03 17.19 19.90
CA ALA A 33 -15.17 17.96 20.79
C ALA A 33 -14.79 17.18 22.05
N ASP A 34 -15.74 16.43 22.62
CA ASP A 34 -15.53 15.60 23.81
C ASP A 34 -14.58 14.43 23.54
N GLU A 35 -14.64 13.85 22.35
CA GLU A 35 -13.70 12.78 21.95
C GLU A 35 -12.30 13.31 21.70
N LYS A 36 -12.18 14.50 21.07
CA LYS A 36 -10.89 15.17 20.87
C LYS A 36 -10.22 15.52 22.19
N ALA A 37 -10.99 15.95 23.18
CA ALA A 37 -10.48 16.28 24.52
C ALA A 37 -9.84 15.09 25.26
N LYS A 38 -10.11 13.87 24.83
CA LYS A 38 -9.50 12.64 25.38
C LYS A 38 -8.07 12.37 24.91
N TYR A 39 -7.56 13.15 24.00
CA TYR A 39 -6.23 12.97 23.42
C TYR A 39 -5.36 14.22 23.58
N ASP A 40 -4.07 14.00 23.82
CA ASP A 40 -3.06 15.04 23.62
C ASP A 40 -2.82 15.20 22.11
N GLU A 41 -3.42 16.23 21.53
CA GLU A 41 -3.37 16.51 20.09
C GLU A 41 -1.96 16.61 19.56
N LYS A 42 -1.07 17.32 20.27
CA LYS A 42 0.32 17.51 19.83
C LYS A 42 1.08 16.19 19.83
N LYS A 43 0.88 15.40 20.88
CA LYS A 43 1.53 14.08 21.01
C LYS A 43 1.00 13.12 19.95
N LEU A 44 -0.30 13.12 19.70
CA LEU A 44 -0.94 12.32 18.65
C LEU A 44 -0.38 12.67 17.27
N CYS A 45 -0.33 13.97 16.92
CA CYS A 45 0.23 14.43 15.66
C CYS A 45 1.68 13.97 15.47
N ARG A 46 2.53 14.09 16.49
CA ARG A 46 3.94 13.68 16.41
C ARG A 46 4.09 12.19 16.18
N ILE A 47 3.31 11.37 16.87
CA ILE A 47 3.34 9.92 16.72
C ILE A 47 2.91 9.51 15.31
N VAL A 48 1.80 10.06 14.84
CA VAL A 48 1.29 9.80 13.48
C VAL A 48 2.29 10.31 12.44
N GLY A 49 2.88 11.49 12.65
CA GLY A 49 3.90 12.06 11.78
C GLY A 49 5.15 11.16 11.66
N LEU A 50 5.61 10.59 12.77
CA LEU A 50 6.74 9.66 12.77
C LEU A 50 6.40 8.38 11.98
N GLY A 51 5.22 7.81 12.18
CA GLY A 51 4.78 6.65 11.42
C GLY A 51 4.66 6.94 9.91
N PHE A 52 4.11 8.09 9.54
CA PHE A 52 4.05 8.54 8.15
C PHE A 52 5.44 8.77 7.54
N LEU A 53 6.40 9.27 8.32
CA LEU A 53 7.78 9.47 7.87
C LEU A 53 8.42 8.12 7.49
N ILE A 54 8.23 7.09 8.32
CA ILE A 54 8.74 5.75 8.05
C ILE A 54 8.09 5.15 6.80
N ILE A 55 6.76 5.30 6.65
CA ILE A 55 6.06 4.87 5.44
C ILE A 55 6.58 5.61 4.20
N THR A 56 6.84 6.90 4.33
CA THR A 56 7.41 7.71 3.24
C THR A 56 8.80 7.23 2.82
N CYS A 57 9.65 6.84 3.78
CA CYS A 57 10.94 6.19 3.47
C CYS A 57 10.73 4.89 2.67
N GLY A 58 9.70 4.12 3.01
CA GLY A 58 9.31 2.94 2.23
C GLY A 58 8.92 3.27 0.79
N LEU A 59 8.14 4.33 0.58
CA LEU A 59 7.78 4.78 -0.77
C LEU A 59 9.01 5.23 -1.58
N PHE A 60 9.98 5.89 -0.96
CA PHE A 60 11.24 6.22 -1.62
C PHE A 60 12.07 4.99 -1.95
N SER A 61 12.10 3.98 -1.07
CA SER A 61 12.83 2.74 -1.33
C SER A 61 12.29 1.99 -2.55
N LEU A 62 10.96 2.00 -2.75
CA LEU A 62 10.32 1.42 -3.91
C LEU A 62 10.80 2.05 -5.24
N MET A 63 11.17 3.32 -5.19
CA MET A 63 11.64 4.05 -6.38
C MET A 63 13.13 3.91 -6.67
N MET A 64 13.91 3.62 -5.63
CA MET A 64 15.38 3.59 -5.70
C MET A 64 15.96 2.19 -5.85
N LEU A 65 15.25 1.16 -5.38
CA LEU A 65 15.81 -0.18 -5.16
C LEU A 65 15.00 -1.26 -5.92
N GLU A 66 14.53 -0.99 -7.13
CA GLU A 66 13.87 -2.00 -7.98
C GLU A 66 13.17 -3.13 -7.18
N THR A 67 13.59 -4.38 -7.36
CA THR A 67 12.97 -5.55 -6.71
C THR A 67 13.06 -5.52 -5.17
N TYR A 68 14.20 -5.09 -4.60
CA TYR A 68 14.35 -5.02 -3.14
C TYR A 68 13.55 -3.88 -2.51
N GLY A 69 13.24 -2.84 -3.27
CA GLY A 69 12.45 -1.70 -2.84
C GLY A 69 11.05 -2.09 -2.38
N LEU A 70 10.43 -3.06 -3.03
CA LEU A 70 9.11 -3.56 -2.67
C LEU A 70 9.10 -4.22 -1.29
N TYR A 71 10.05 -5.11 -1.02
CA TYR A 71 10.15 -5.79 0.28
C TYR A 71 10.43 -4.81 1.42
N LEU A 72 11.33 -3.85 1.17
CA LEU A 72 11.65 -2.80 2.13
C LEU A 72 10.46 -1.88 2.39
N MET A 73 9.71 -1.50 1.36
CA MET A 73 8.49 -0.71 1.47
C MET A 73 7.44 -1.43 2.32
N ILE A 74 7.20 -2.72 2.10
CA ILE A 74 6.26 -3.51 2.90
C ILE A 74 6.70 -3.55 4.37
N GLY A 75 7.98 -3.81 4.64
CA GLY A 75 8.52 -3.83 6.01
C GLY A 75 8.36 -2.48 6.72
N LEU A 76 8.73 -1.38 6.06
CA LEU A 76 8.61 -0.03 6.62
C LEU A 76 7.15 0.40 6.78
N PHE A 77 6.26 -0.03 5.89
CA PHE A 77 4.82 0.20 6.02
C PHE A 77 4.25 -0.47 7.27
N ILE A 78 4.59 -1.74 7.52
CA ILE A 78 4.17 -2.47 8.71
C ILE A 78 4.69 -1.78 9.98
N ILE A 79 5.96 -1.39 10.00
CA ILE A 79 6.57 -0.68 11.13
C ILE A 79 5.89 0.67 11.36
N GLY A 80 5.68 1.46 10.31
CA GLY A 80 5.02 2.76 10.40
C GLY A 80 3.59 2.65 10.92
N MET A 81 2.83 1.68 10.42
CA MET A 81 1.48 1.39 10.90
C MET A 81 1.48 0.93 12.37
N ALA A 82 2.42 0.09 12.77
CA ALA A 82 2.54 -0.33 14.17
C ALA A 82 2.80 0.87 15.10
N ILE A 83 3.68 1.79 14.69
CA ILE A 83 3.96 3.02 15.45
C ILE A 83 2.70 3.88 15.55
N ILE A 84 1.94 4.06 14.47
CA ILE A 84 0.69 4.83 14.49
C ILE A 84 -0.33 4.19 15.43
N LEU A 85 -0.59 2.90 15.29
CA LEU A 85 -1.62 2.21 16.06
C LEU A 85 -1.28 2.09 17.54
N ILE A 86 -0.07 1.65 17.84
CA ILE A 86 0.37 1.47 19.23
C ILE A 86 0.64 2.84 19.86
N GLY A 87 1.33 3.71 19.14
CA GLY A 87 1.72 5.02 19.63
C GLY A 87 0.52 5.95 19.89
N SER A 88 -0.53 5.90 19.07
CA SER A 88 -1.74 6.71 19.29
C SER A 88 -2.41 6.43 20.64
N GLN A 89 -2.28 5.22 21.18
CA GLN A 89 -2.78 4.88 22.51
C GLN A 89 -2.02 5.63 23.62
N TYR A 90 -0.75 5.93 23.42
CA TYR A 90 0.03 6.73 24.38
C TYR A 90 -0.31 8.22 24.33
N ALA A 91 -1.02 8.68 23.31
CA ALA A 91 -1.55 10.04 23.23
C ALA A 91 -2.92 10.18 23.91
N SER A 92 -3.58 9.07 24.29
CA SER A 92 -4.84 9.08 25.01
C SER A 92 -4.63 9.53 26.46
N LEU A 93 -5.47 10.45 26.92
CA LEU A 93 -5.51 10.94 28.30
C LEU A 93 -6.43 10.08 29.18
N GLU A 94 -7.29 9.29 28.59
CA GLU A 94 -8.16 8.34 29.31
C GLU A 94 -7.39 7.04 29.63
N HIS A 95 -7.17 6.79 30.90
CA HIS A 95 -6.51 5.58 31.42
C HIS A 95 -7.48 4.39 31.62
N ASN A 96 -8.57 4.32 30.86
CA ASN A 96 -9.48 3.17 30.97
C ASN A 96 -8.90 1.94 30.22
N THR A 97 -8.06 1.21 30.95
CA THR A 97 -7.19 0.13 30.42
C THR A 97 -7.94 -1.00 29.72
N LYS A 98 -9.20 -1.29 30.05
CA LYS A 98 -9.95 -2.40 29.41
C LYS A 98 -10.49 -2.01 28.03
N LYS A 99 -11.09 -0.82 27.89
CA LYS A 99 -11.67 -0.35 26.62
C LYS A 99 -10.57 -0.03 25.59
N VAL A 100 -9.46 0.56 26.06
CA VAL A 100 -8.30 0.87 25.25
C VAL A 100 -7.65 -0.42 24.69
N LYS A 101 -7.46 -1.46 25.53
CA LYS A 101 -6.93 -2.75 25.08
C LYS A 101 -7.81 -3.41 24.02
N SER A 102 -9.12 -3.42 24.18
CA SER A 102 -10.04 -4.03 23.21
C SER A 102 -10.00 -3.31 21.87
N SER A 103 -10.06 -1.97 21.86
CA SER A 103 -9.97 -1.18 20.62
C SER A 103 -8.62 -1.36 19.92
N MET A 104 -7.53 -1.42 20.69
CA MET A 104 -6.19 -1.66 20.17
C MET A 104 -6.07 -3.03 19.47
N ILE A 105 -6.57 -4.09 20.11
CA ILE A 105 -6.56 -5.44 19.53
C ILE A 105 -7.34 -5.47 18.22
N ILE A 106 -8.54 -4.87 18.19
CA ILE A 106 -9.37 -4.80 16.98
C ILE A 106 -8.64 -4.04 15.86
N SER A 107 -8.01 -2.90 16.16
CA SER A 107 -7.28 -2.11 15.17
C SER A 107 -6.08 -2.86 14.60
N ILE A 108 -5.31 -3.54 15.46
CA ILE A 108 -4.17 -4.36 15.04
C ILE A 108 -4.65 -5.51 14.15
N LEU A 109 -5.71 -6.20 14.57
CA LEU A 109 -6.26 -7.33 13.83
C LEU A 109 -6.79 -6.90 12.46
N LEU A 110 -7.49 -5.78 12.40
CA LEU A 110 -7.97 -5.19 11.14
C LEU A 110 -6.80 -4.81 10.22
N THR A 111 -5.73 -4.24 10.75
CA THR A 111 -4.54 -3.88 9.97
C THR A 111 -3.84 -5.12 9.42
N ILE A 112 -3.72 -6.18 10.23
CA ILE A 112 -3.14 -7.45 9.78
C ILE A 112 -3.98 -8.06 8.66
N VAL A 113 -5.31 -8.04 8.79
CA VAL A 113 -6.23 -8.57 7.77
C VAL A 113 -6.12 -7.78 6.47
N ILE A 114 -6.19 -6.44 6.55
CA ILE A 114 -6.08 -5.58 5.36
C ILE A 114 -4.69 -5.68 4.74
N GLY A 115 -3.63 -5.62 5.52
CA GLY A 115 -2.26 -5.75 5.04
C GLY A 115 -1.99 -7.13 4.42
N GLY A 116 -2.47 -8.20 5.07
CA GLY A 116 -2.40 -9.55 4.52
C GLY A 116 -3.17 -9.68 3.21
N PHE A 117 -4.38 -9.12 3.13
CA PHE A 117 -5.15 -9.12 1.89
C PHE A 117 -4.43 -8.38 0.75
N VAL A 118 -3.85 -7.21 1.03
CA VAL A 118 -3.06 -6.45 0.03
C VAL A 118 -1.85 -7.25 -0.44
N ILE A 119 -1.12 -7.87 0.49
CA ILE A 119 0.03 -8.73 0.14
C ILE A 119 -0.42 -9.89 -0.73
N VAL A 120 -1.50 -10.59 -0.35
CA VAL A 120 -2.05 -11.70 -1.14
C VAL A 120 -2.40 -11.23 -2.54
N VAL A 121 -3.13 -10.11 -2.68
CA VAL A 121 -3.51 -9.56 -4.00
C VAL A 121 -2.29 -9.15 -4.83
N MET A 122 -1.22 -8.65 -4.19
CA MET A 122 0.01 -8.25 -4.89
C MET A 122 0.83 -9.44 -5.41
N PHE A 123 0.70 -10.60 -4.77
CA PHE A 123 1.47 -11.79 -5.14
C PHE A 123 0.61 -12.93 -5.74
N ILE A 124 -0.72 -12.78 -5.75
CA ILE A 124 -1.60 -13.68 -6.50
C ILE A 124 -1.53 -13.30 -7.97
N GLY A 125 -1.10 -14.24 -8.77
CA GLY A 125 -1.23 -14.16 -10.20
C GLY A 125 -0.15 -15.01 -10.88
N ASP A 126 -0.59 -16.06 -11.53
CA ASP A 126 0.22 -16.86 -12.42
C ASP A 126 -0.32 -16.65 -13.83
N ILE A 127 0.57 -16.38 -14.79
CA ILE A 127 0.26 -16.47 -16.21
C ILE A 127 0.83 -17.79 -16.71
N HIS A 128 -0.06 -18.65 -17.20
CA HIS A 128 0.29 -19.89 -17.86
C HIS A 128 0.14 -19.71 -19.36
N ILE A 129 1.21 -19.94 -20.10
CA ILE A 129 1.19 -19.96 -21.55
C ILE A 129 1.23 -21.42 -21.98
N GLN A 130 0.18 -21.87 -22.64
CA GLN A 130 0.11 -23.22 -23.21
C GLN A 130 0.17 -23.12 -24.73
N TYR A 131 1.09 -23.88 -25.29
CA TYR A 131 1.26 -23.96 -26.75
C TYR A 131 0.49 -25.18 -27.25
N HIS A 132 -0.49 -24.95 -28.09
CA HIS A 132 -1.23 -25.97 -28.82
C HIS A 132 -0.74 -26.03 -30.28
N ASP A 133 -1.10 -27.06 -31.04
CA ASP A 133 -0.66 -27.23 -32.43
C ASP A 133 -1.07 -26.06 -33.35
N ASN A 134 -2.21 -25.38 -33.04
CA ASN A 134 -2.76 -24.32 -33.87
C ASN A 134 -2.98 -22.99 -33.16
N SER A 135 -2.70 -22.91 -31.85
CA SER A 135 -2.95 -21.72 -31.06
C SER A 135 -2.05 -21.61 -29.85
N ILE A 136 -1.95 -20.40 -29.31
CA ILE A 136 -1.35 -20.11 -27.99
C ILE A 136 -2.47 -19.74 -27.06
N GLN A 137 -2.62 -20.47 -25.96
CA GLN A 137 -3.57 -20.16 -24.91
C GLN A 137 -2.86 -19.46 -23.75
N LEU A 138 -3.34 -18.27 -23.42
CA LEU A 138 -2.95 -17.51 -22.24
C LEU A 138 -4.02 -17.70 -21.17
N SER A 139 -3.65 -18.20 -20.00
CA SER A 139 -4.55 -18.37 -18.88
C SER A 139 -3.87 -17.92 -17.60
N GLY A 140 -4.66 -17.44 -16.63
CA GLY A 140 -4.11 -17.00 -15.35
C GLY A 140 -5.17 -16.92 -14.26
N THR A 141 -4.75 -16.89 -13.02
CA THR A 141 -5.66 -16.87 -11.86
C THR A 141 -6.55 -15.63 -11.83
N LEU A 142 -6.07 -14.50 -12.35
CA LEU A 142 -6.77 -13.21 -12.37
C LEU A 142 -6.95 -12.65 -13.79
N VAL A 143 -6.57 -13.42 -14.81
CA VAL A 143 -6.67 -13.03 -16.22
C VAL A 143 -7.65 -13.96 -16.90
N SER A 144 -8.60 -13.41 -17.64
CA SER A 144 -9.47 -14.22 -18.49
C SER A 144 -8.62 -14.96 -19.52
N SER A 145 -8.93 -16.25 -19.74
CA SER A 145 -8.24 -17.03 -20.78
C SER A 145 -8.43 -16.37 -22.13
N SER A 146 -7.34 -16.18 -22.85
CA SER A 146 -7.34 -15.70 -24.23
C SER A 146 -6.65 -16.72 -25.10
N GLU A 147 -7.21 -17.00 -26.26
CA GLU A 147 -6.65 -17.91 -27.24
C GLU A 147 -6.27 -17.11 -28.50
N ILE A 148 -5.04 -17.26 -28.95
CA ILE A 148 -4.52 -16.61 -30.15
C ILE A 148 -4.20 -17.71 -31.17
N SER A 149 -4.93 -17.73 -32.28
CA SER A 149 -4.65 -18.66 -33.37
C SER A 149 -3.37 -18.28 -34.10
N TYR A 150 -2.56 -19.26 -34.46
CA TYR A 150 -1.36 -19.00 -35.31
C TYR A 150 -1.71 -18.42 -36.68
N ALA A 151 -2.95 -18.68 -37.16
CA ALA A 151 -3.42 -18.11 -38.40
C ALA A 151 -3.66 -16.58 -38.34
N ASP A 152 -3.85 -16.04 -37.15
CA ASP A 152 -4.06 -14.61 -36.91
C ASP A 152 -2.75 -13.85 -36.67
N ILE A 153 -1.62 -14.57 -36.53
CA ILE A 153 -0.30 -13.98 -36.34
C ILE A 153 0.29 -13.60 -37.69
N THR A 154 0.38 -12.32 -37.97
CA THR A 154 0.93 -11.80 -39.21
C THR A 154 2.42 -11.56 -39.14
N GLU A 155 2.97 -11.27 -38.00
CA GLU A 155 4.38 -10.95 -37.79
C GLU A 155 4.82 -11.26 -36.37
N VAL A 156 6.02 -11.79 -36.19
CA VAL A 156 6.65 -12.00 -34.88
C VAL A 156 7.95 -11.24 -34.86
N GLU A 157 8.06 -10.27 -33.96
CA GLU A 157 9.25 -9.47 -33.79
C GLU A 157 9.74 -9.54 -32.36
N PHE A 158 11.01 -9.77 -32.14
CA PHE A 158 11.63 -9.67 -30.83
C PHE A 158 12.12 -8.23 -30.62
N ARG A 159 11.57 -7.55 -29.60
CA ARG A 159 12.00 -6.22 -29.20
C ARG A 159 12.34 -6.20 -27.72
N GLU A 160 13.51 -5.67 -27.41
CA GLU A 160 13.85 -5.31 -26.04
C GLU A 160 13.22 -3.93 -25.71
N ASN A 161 12.57 -3.79 -24.55
CA ASN A 161 11.94 -2.55 -24.06
C ASN A 161 10.82 -2.01 -24.99
N ILE A 162 9.77 -2.80 -25.16
CA ILE A 162 8.57 -2.35 -25.89
C ILE A 162 7.79 -1.35 -25.01
N ASP A 163 7.47 -0.19 -25.57
CA ASP A 163 6.39 0.65 -25.05
C ASP A 163 5.06 0.01 -25.46
N ILE A 164 4.46 -0.76 -24.54
CA ILE A 164 3.17 -1.45 -24.75
C ILE A 164 1.98 -0.49 -24.75
N GLY A 165 2.23 0.83 -24.68
CA GLY A 165 1.19 1.85 -24.70
C GLY A 165 0.38 1.94 -23.42
N HIS A 166 -0.81 2.53 -23.53
CA HIS A 166 -1.69 2.68 -22.37
C HIS A 166 -2.55 1.43 -22.17
N LYS A 167 -2.45 0.86 -20.98
CA LYS A 167 -3.28 -0.25 -20.53
C LYS A 167 -4.76 0.13 -20.55
N LYS A 168 -5.57 -0.59 -21.32
CA LYS A 168 -7.03 -0.41 -21.33
C LYS A 168 -7.71 -1.29 -20.28
N ASN A 169 -7.30 -2.55 -20.18
CA ASN A 169 -7.77 -3.52 -19.20
C ASN A 169 -6.61 -4.42 -18.81
N GLY A 170 -6.64 -4.97 -17.61
CA GLY A 170 -5.64 -5.96 -17.20
C GLY A 170 -5.11 -5.73 -15.79
N ILE A 171 -4.21 -6.59 -15.35
CA ILE A 171 -3.66 -6.61 -14.01
C ILE A 171 -2.19 -6.22 -14.07
N ASN A 172 -1.80 -5.36 -13.16
CA ASN A 172 -0.41 -5.03 -12.91
C ASN A 172 -0.15 -5.15 -11.41
N ASN A 173 0.64 -6.12 -11.01
CA ASN A 173 1.06 -6.33 -9.63
C ASN A 173 2.55 -6.67 -9.56
N ALA A 174 3.04 -7.11 -8.40
CA ALA A 174 4.47 -7.43 -8.20
C ALA A 174 4.98 -8.61 -9.05
N VAL A 175 4.07 -9.44 -9.58
CA VAL A 175 4.41 -10.69 -10.30
C VAL A 175 4.00 -10.60 -11.77
N ILE A 176 2.89 -9.90 -12.07
CA ILE A 176 2.30 -9.86 -13.41
C ILE A 176 2.12 -8.42 -13.88
N GLU A 177 2.51 -8.18 -15.10
CA GLU A 177 2.17 -7.03 -15.90
C GLU A 177 1.45 -7.51 -17.17
N ALA A 178 0.12 -7.38 -17.18
CA ALA A 178 -0.73 -7.84 -18.28
C ALA A 178 -1.83 -6.83 -18.59
N GLY A 179 -2.05 -6.55 -19.88
CA GLY A 179 -3.07 -5.61 -20.34
C GLY A 179 -3.26 -5.59 -21.85
#